data_8b052c64f92e875efbcee9182d0709b3
#
_entry.id   8b052c64f92e875efbcee9182d0709b3
#
_cell.length_a   1.000
_cell.length_b   1.000
_cell.length_c   1.000
_cell.angle_alpha   90.00
_cell.angle_beta   90.00
_cell.angle_gamma   90.00
#
_symmetry.space_group_name_H-M   'P 1'
#
loop_
_entity.id
_entity.type
_entity.pdbx_description
1 polymer ?
#
loop_
_entity_poly.entity_id
_entity_poly.type
_entity_poly.pdbx_seq_one_letter_code
_entity_poly.pdbx_strand_id
1 'polypeptide(L)'
;MENLTLVAHIPRQLLALIQSSAAYEKSSGLRVADGVREFLVAASPDFLSALQEATAPDPWRFGFAIVHRIDNVVIGLCGFTGPPDSDGLVEIAYCISPDYQGRGFATEVARALVDFASSSGRVRTVCAYTLPEMNASTRVLEKCGFRKTGEIFDSENHLVWRWEKTPPRSTSNK
;
A
#
# COMPACT_ATOMS: atom_id res chain seq x y z
N MET A 1 -12.45 -7.37 4.59
CA MET A 1 -11.26 -7.77 5.37
C MET A 1 -11.70 -8.33 6.70
N GLU A 2 -11.22 -9.49 7.06
CA GLU A 2 -11.62 -10.21 8.25
C GLU A 2 -10.72 -9.89 9.46
N ASN A 3 -9.43 -9.85 9.22
CA ASN A 3 -8.41 -9.69 10.27
C ASN A 3 -7.80 -8.30 10.37
N LEU A 4 -7.96 -7.51 9.33
CA LEU A 4 -7.26 -6.24 9.16
C LEU A 4 -8.22 -5.05 9.05
N THR A 5 -7.70 -3.88 9.38
CA THR A 5 -8.31 -2.59 9.05
C THR A 5 -7.25 -1.73 8.36
N LEU A 6 -7.62 -1.10 7.24
CA LEU A 6 -6.80 -0.07 6.62
C LEU A 6 -7.23 1.29 7.16
N VAL A 7 -6.29 1.99 7.77
CA VAL A 7 -6.52 3.32 8.35
C VAL A 7 -5.74 4.34 7.53
N ALA A 8 -6.45 5.26 6.86
CA ALA A 8 -5.81 6.32 6.09
C ALA A 8 -4.87 7.13 6.99
N HIS A 9 -3.65 7.36 6.53
CA HIS A 9 -2.68 8.11 7.30
C HIS A 9 -3.12 9.56 7.49
N ILE A 10 -3.14 9.99 8.74
CA ILE A 10 -3.18 11.42 9.09
C ILE A 10 -1.76 11.96 8.89
N PRO A 11 -1.54 13.03 8.12
CA PRO A 11 -0.20 13.49 7.75
C PRO A 11 0.76 13.65 8.92
N ARG A 12 0.35 14.29 10.01
CA ARG A 12 1.15 14.47 11.23
C ARG A 12 1.52 13.14 11.91
N GLN A 13 0.64 12.13 11.84
CA GLN A 13 0.92 10.80 12.41
C GLN A 13 1.92 10.03 11.55
N LEU A 14 1.83 10.14 10.22
CA LEU A 14 2.81 9.54 9.33
C LEU A 14 4.19 10.19 9.50
N LEU A 15 4.27 11.51 9.68
CA LEU A 15 5.51 12.19 10.06
C LEU A 15 6.06 11.67 11.40
N ALA A 16 5.20 11.45 12.38
CA ALA A 16 5.59 10.87 13.66
C ALA A 16 6.15 9.44 13.49
N LEU A 17 5.56 8.63 12.61
CA LEU A 17 6.06 7.28 12.31
C LEU A 17 7.44 7.32 11.65
N ILE A 18 7.68 8.27 10.77
CA ILE A 18 9.00 8.50 10.17
C ILE A 18 10.03 8.85 11.24
N GLN A 19 9.64 9.64 12.23
CA GLN A 19 10.50 10.04 13.34
C GLN A 19 10.85 8.87 14.27
N SER A 20 9.85 8.20 14.83
CA SER A 20 10.03 7.00 15.66
C SER A 20 8.70 6.25 15.87
N SER A 21 8.78 4.96 16.23
CA SER A 21 7.61 4.18 16.65
C SER A 21 6.96 4.76 17.90
N ALA A 22 7.75 5.23 18.86
CA ALA A 22 7.24 5.85 20.09
C ALA A 22 6.48 7.17 19.82
N ALA A 23 6.98 8.01 18.90
CA ALA A 23 6.27 9.23 18.50
C ALA A 23 4.93 8.91 17.83
N TYR A 24 4.90 7.88 16.98
CA TYR A 24 3.66 7.42 16.34
C TYR A 24 2.66 6.89 17.37
N GLU A 25 3.10 6.02 18.28
CA GLU A 25 2.26 5.45 19.33
C GLU A 25 1.64 6.54 20.21
N LYS A 26 2.44 7.55 20.60
CA LYS A 26 1.95 8.71 21.34
C LYS A 26 0.90 9.50 20.57
N SER A 27 1.06 9.66 19.24
CA SER A 27 0.16 10.44 18.40
C SER A 27 -1.10 9.68 17.99
N SER A 28 -1.01 8.37 17.75
CA SER A 28 -2.09 7.56 17.19
C SER A 28 -2.78 6.64 18.21
N GLY A 29 -2.12 6.33 19.31
CA GLY A 29 -2.55 5.31 20.27
C GLY A 29 -2.31 3.87 19.80
N LEU A 30 -1.67 3.66 18.66
CA LEU A 30 -1.41 2.35 18.07
C LEU A 30 0.06 1.99 18.19
N ARG A 31 0.36 0.78 18.66
CA ARG A 31 1.71 0.20 18.60
C ARG A 31 2.09 -0.11 17.16
N VAL A 32 3.38 -0.17 16.90
CA VAL A 32 3.94 -0.49 15.59
C VAL A 32 4.79 -1.74 15.70
N ALA A 33 4.55 -2.71 14.83
CA ALA A 33 5.36 -3.94 14.76
C ALA A 33 6.76 -3.63 14.22
N ASP A 34 7.72 -4.47 14.60
CA ASP A 34 9.09 -4.36 14.14
C ASP A 34 9.17 -4.47 12.61
N GLY A 35 10.07 -3.74 11.99
CA GLY A 35 10.28 -3.74 10.55
C GLY A 35 9.35 -2.82 9.75
N VAL A 36 8.29 -2.24 10.36
CA VAL A 36 7.34 -1.37 9.63
C VAL A 36 7.97 -0.04 9.24
N ARG A 37 8.72 0.60 10.14
CA ARG A 37 9.33 1.90 9.87
C ARG A 37 10.39 1.87 8.79
N GLU A 38 11.07 0.75 8.64
CA GLU A 38 12.12 0.53 7.65
C GLU A 38 11.61 0.74 6.22
N PHE A 39 10.32 0.55 5.98
CA PHE A 39 9.69 0.82 4.69
C PHE A 39 9.60 2.32 4.35
N LEU A 40 9.73 3.19 5.34
CA LEU A 40 9.70 4.65 5.18
C LEU A 40 11.10 5.29 5.11
N VAL A 41 12.16 4.54 5.37
CA VAL A 41 13.54 5.06 5.41
C VAL A 41 13.98 5.63 4.06
N ALA A 42 13.42 5.11 2.96
CA ALA A 42 13.70 5.56 1.60
C ALA A 42 12.70 6.61 1.08
N ALA A 43 11.91 7.24 1.97
CA ALA A 43 10.98 8.28 1.54
C ALA A 43 11.72 9.44 0.85
N SER A 44 11.26 9.81 -0.34
CA SER A 44 11.88 10.89 -1.12
C SER A 44 11.70 12.26 -0.46
N PRO A 45 12.59 13.23 -0.70
CA PRO A 45 12.41 14.60 -0.23
C PRO A 45 11.09 15.22 -0.70
N ASP A 46 10.65 14.93 -1.91
CA ASP A 46 9.37 15.42 -2.45
C ASP A 46 8.18 14.85 -1.70
N PHE A 47 8.21 13.56 -1.35
CA PHE A 47 7.19 12.95 -0.50
C PHE A 47 7.13 13.59 0.88
N LEU A 48 8.30 13.80 1.51
CA LEU A 48 8.38 14.45 2.82
C LEU A 48 7.85 15.88 2.79
N SER A 49 8.18 16.66 1.76
CA SER A 49 7.66 18.03 1.58
C SER A 49 6.14 18.02 1.42
N ALA A 50 5.62 17.16 0.57
CA ALA A 50 4.18 17.01 0.35
C ALA A 50 3.45 16.63 1.65
N LEU A 51 4.05 15.74 2.44
CA LEU A 51 3.49 15.30 3.72
C LEU A 51 3.50 16.41 4.77
N GLN A 52 4.56 17.22 4.82
CA GLN A 52 4.65 18.37 5.73
C GLN A 52 3.63 19.48 5.42
N GLU A 53 3.31 19.67 4.15
CA GLU A 53 2.32 20.65 3.68
C GLU A 53 0.88 20.15 3.80
N ALA A 54 0.68 18.84 3.90
CA ALA A 54 -0.65 18.23 3.93
C ALA A 54 -1.39 18.52 5.23
N THR A 55 -2.65 18.93 5.11
CA THR A 55 -3.53 19.24 6.24
C THR A 55 -4.61 18.17 6.48
N ALA A 56 -4.80 17.27 5.52
CA ALA A 56 -5.82 16.23 5.57
C ALA A 56 -5.28 14.91 5.00
N PRO A 57 -5.86 13.75 5.39
CA PRO A 57 -5.53 12.47 4.79
C PRO A 57 -5.78 12.48 3.28
N ASP A 58 -4.85 11.89 2.55
CA ASP A 58 -4.98 11.63 1.12
C ASP A 58 -4.51 10.19 0.83
N PRO A 59 -5.44 9.21 0.79
CA PRO A 59 -5.08 7.80 0.56
C PRO A 59 -4.31 7.54 -0.72
N TRP A 60 -4.51 8.36 -1.77
CA TRP A 60 -3.79 8.20 -3.02
C TRP A 60 -2.31 8.58 -2.92
N ARG A 61 -1.99 9.54 -2.06
CA ARG A 61 -0.63 10.05 -1.88
C ARG A 61 0.09 9.45 -0.68
N PHE A 62 -0.63 9.27 0.43
CA PHE A 62 -0.01 8.90 1.71
C PHE A 62 -0.39 7.49 2.17
N GLY A 63 -1.36 6.84 1.53
CA GLY A 63 -1.74 5.47 1.80
C GLY A 63 -2.37 5.23 3.16
N PHE A 64 -2.18 4.00 3.65
CA PHE A 64 -2.84 3.47 4.83
C PHE A 64 -1.85 2.75 5.76
N ALA A 65 -2.11 2.84 7.05
CA ALA A 65 -1.60 1.88 8.03
C ALA A 65 -2.43 0.59 7.95
N ILE A 66 -1.76 -0.55 7.97
CA ILE A 66 -2.39 -1.86 8.08
C ILE A 66 -2.45 -2.24 9.55
N VAL A 67 -3.64 -2.25 10.13
CA VAL A 67 -3.84 -2.55 11.55
C VAL A 67 -4.40 -3.95 11.72
N HIS A 68 -3.71 -4.80 12.49
CA HIS A 68 -4.22 -6.10 12.90
C HIS A 68 -5.28 -5.92 14.00
N ARG A 69 -6.51 -6.35 13.74
CA ARG A 69 -7.68 -6.05 14.61
C ARG A 69 -7.57 -6.62 16.01
N ILE A 70 -7.08 -7.85 16.13
CA ILE A 70 -7.01 -8.54 17.43
C ILE A 70 -5.90 -7.93 18.29
N ASP A 71 -4.72 -7.73 17.73
CA ASP A 71 -3.56 -7.23 18.48
C ASP A 71 -3.58 -5.71 18.64
N ASN A 72 -4.39 -5.01 17.85
CA ASN A 72 -4.44 -3.55 17.76
C ASN A 72 -3.06 -2.93 17.49
N VAL A 73 -2.34 -3.49 16.52
CA VAL A 73 -0.97 -3.15 16.15
C VAL A 73 -0.91 -2.81 14.67
N VAL A 74 -0.16 -1.78 14.31
CA VAL A 74 0.21 -1.50 12.91
C VAL A 74 1.25 -2.52 12.48
N ILE A 75 0.86 -3.39 11.56
CA ILE A 75 1.68 -4.51 11.07
C ILE A 75 2.30 -4.27 9.70
N GLY A 76 1.99 -3.14 9.09
CA GLY A 76 2.50 -2.81 7.77
C GLY A 76 1.93 -1.51 7.24
N LEU A 77 2.35 -1.20 6.04
CA LEU A 77 1.93 -0.01 5.28
C LEU A 77 1.48 -0.45 3.89
N CYS A 78 0.52 0.26 3.33
CA CYS A 78 0.10 0.04 1.96
C CYS A 78 -0.49 1.30 1.34
N GLY A 79 -0.59 1.31 0.02
CA GLY A 79 -1.19 2.43 -0.68
C GLY A 79 -0.91 2.42 -2.17
N PHE A 80 -0.96 3.60 -2.73
CA PHE A 80 -0.74 3.87 -4.14
C PHE A 80 0.48 4.78 -4.31
N THR A 81 1.12 4.73 -5.46
CA THR A 81 2.23 5.64 -5.77
C THR A 81 1.73 7.04 -6.15
N GLY A 82 0.45 7.23 -6.31
CA GLY A 82 -0.23 8.49 -6.60
C GLY A 82 -1.68 8.26 -7.03
N PRO A 83 -2.42 9.33 -7.30
CA PRO A 83 -3.78 9.24 -7.84
C PRO A 83 -3.78 8.63 -9.25
N PRO A 84 -4.95 8.15 -9.75
CA PRO A 84 -5.06 7.66 -11.12
C PRO A 84 -4.56 8.69 -12.12
N ASP A 85 -3.75 8.23 -13.07
CA ASP A 85 -3.32 9.06 -14.20
C ASP A 85 -4.45 9.30 -15.22
N SER A 86 -4.14 9.97 -16.34
CA SER A 86 -5.11 10.26 -17.39
C SER A 86 -5.73 9.02 -18.04
N ASP A 87 -5.00 7.90 -18.02
CA ASP A 87 -5.46 6.63 -18.57
C ASP A 87 -6.19 5.75 -17.53
N GLY A 88 -6.27 6.23 -16.28
CA GLY A 88 -6.88 5.51 -15.17
C GLY A 88 -5.98 4.40 -14.62
N LEU A 89 -4.67 4.52 -14.76
CA LEU A 89 -3.70 3.61 -14.19
C LEU A 89 -3.32 4.04 -12.78
N VAL A 90 -3.24 3.08 -11.86
CA VAL A 90 -2.65 3.24 -10.52
C VAL A 90 -1.71 2.09 -10.22
N GLU A 91 -0.66 2.39 -9.47
CA GLU A 91 0.25 1.39 -8.93
C GLU A 91 -0.01 1.20 -7.45
N ILE A 92 -0.09 -0.07 -7.01
CA ILE A 92 -0.19 -0.43 -5.60
C ILE A 92 1.16 -0.89 -5.05
N ALA A 93 1.38 -0.56 -3.79
CA ALA A 93 2.51 -1.06 -3.00
C ALA A 93 2.02 -1.42 -1.60
N TYR A 94 2.59 -2.47 -1.02
CA TYR A 94 2.30 -2.92 0.33
C TYR A 94 3.47 -3.67 0.93
N CYS A 95 3.56 -3.62 2.24
CA CYS A 95 4.58 -4.32 3.00
C CYS A 95 4.02 -4.73 4.35
N ILE A 96 4.43 -5.90 4.82
CA ILE A 96 4.00 -6.50 6.08
C ILE A 96 5.24 -6.80 6.94
N SER A 97 5.18 -6.43 8.21
CA SER A 97 6.17 -6.80 9.22
C SER A 97 6.51 -8.30 9.14
N PRO A 98 7.78 -8.68 9.25
CA PRO A 98 8.22 -10.09 9.19
C PRO A 98 7.43 -11.02 10.13
N ASP A 99 7.11 -10.58 11.33
CA ASP A 99 6.38 -11.36 12.33
C ASP A 99 4.93 -11.67 11.93
N TYR A 100 4.39 -10.95 10.95
CA TYR A 100 3.02 -11.10 10.46
C TYR A 100 2.94 -11.67 9.05
N GLN A 101 4.06 -12.02 8.44
CA GLN A 101 4.09 -12.65 7.11
C GLN A 101 3.62 -14.11 7.15
N GLY A 102 3.28 -14.65 5.97
CA GLY A 102 2.86 -16.05 5.84
C GLY A 102 1.45 -16.37 6.35
N ARG A 103 0.66 -15.37 6.73
CA ARG A 103 -0.70 -15.51 7.27
C ARG A 103 -1.82 -15.07 6.31
N GLY A 104 -1.47 -14.77 5.06
CA GLY A 104 -2.45 -14.30 4.05
C GLY A 104 -2.79 -12.82 4.10
N PHE A 105 -2.20 -12.05 5.01
CA PHE A 105 -2.52 -10.63 5.19
C PHE A 105 -2.18 -9.78 3.97
N ALA A 106 -1.07 -10.05 3.28
CA ALA A 106 -0.72 -9.34 2.06
C ALA A 106 -1.77 -9.54 0.95
N THR A 107 -2.35 -10.73 0.86
CA THR A 107 -3.46 -11.02 -0.08
C THR A 107 -4.72 -10.23 0.29
N GLU A 108 -5.04 -10.16 1.59
CA GLU A 108 -6.18 -9.39 2.10
C GLU A 108 -6.02 -7.90 1.79
N VAL A 109 -4.81 -7.36 2.00
CA VAL A 109 -4.46 -5.96 1.71
C VAL A 109 -4.51 -5.65 0.21
N ALA A 110 -3.90 -6.49 -0.63
CA ALA A 110 -3.90 -6.26 -2.08
C ALA A 110 -5.33 -6.23 -2.66
N ARG A 111 -6.21 -7.12 -2.18
CA ARG A 111 -7.63 -7.10 -2.55
C ARG A 111 -8.32 -5.81 -2.11
N ALA A 112 -8.08 -5.37 -0.88
CA ALA A 112 -8.67 -4.14 -0.36
C ALA A 112 -8.22 -2.90 -1.15
N LEU A 113 -6.96 -2.83 -1.57
CA LEU A 113 -6.47 -1.74 -2.42
C LEU A 113 -7.15 -1.75 -3.80
N VAL A 114 -7.34 -2.94 -4.39
CA VAL A 114 -8.08 -3.07 -5.67
C VAL A 114 -9.53 -2.64 -5.50
N ASP A 115 -10.20 -3.02 -4.41
CA ASP A 115 -11.58 -2.63 -4.12
C ASP A 115 -11.71 -1.12 -3.92
N PHE A 116 -10.77 -0.53 -3.18
CA PHE A 116 -10.71 0.93 -3.01
C PHE A 116 -10.53 1.65 -4.36
N ALA A 117 -9.60 1.18 -5.19
CA ALA A 117 -9.36 1.73 -6.52
C ALA A 117 -10.63 1.62 -7.41
N SER A 118 -11.27 0.45 -7.38
CA SER A 118 -12.52 0.19 -8.12
C SER A 118 -13.63 1.15 -7.71
N SER A 119 -13.79 1.39 -6.41
CA SER A 119 -14.86 2.25 -5.87
C SER A 119 -14.75 3.71 -6.29
N SER A 120 -13.57 4.16 -6.68
CA SER A 120 -13.34 5.53 -7.17
C SER A 120 -14.01 5.84 -8.51
N GLY A 121 -14.34 4.81 -9.30
CA GLY A 121 -14.87 4.94 -10.65
C GLY A 121 -13.88 5.51 -11.69
N ARG A 122 -12.68 5.87 -11.27
CA ARG A 122 -11.64 6.50 -12.13
C ARG A 122 -10.55 5.53 -12.58
N VAL A 123 -10.40 4.41 -11.87
CA VAL A 123 -9.33 3.44 -12.12
C VAL A 123 -9.79 2.42 -13.15
N ARG A 124 -8.98 2.25 -14.21
CA ARG A 124 -9.16 1.25 -15.26
C ARG A 124 -8.20 0.08 -15.13
N THR A 125 -7.00 0.35 -14.64
CA THR A 125 -5.95 -0.65 -14.47
C THR A 125 -5.23 -0.42 -13.15
N VAL A 126 -5.05 -1.50 -12.39
CA VAL A 126 -4.20 -1.53 -11.21
C VAL A 126 -2.95 -2.31 -11.58
N CYS A 127 -1.77 -1.72 -11.38
CA CYS A 127 -0.50 -2.41 -11.58
C CYS A 127 0.27 -2.57 -10.27
N ALA A 128 1.21 -3.49 -10.28
CA ALA A 128 2.17 -3.74 -9.21
C ALA A 128 3.48 -4.25 -9.81
N TYR A 129 4.58 -4.05 -9.10
CA TYR A 129 5.89 -4.51 -9.52
C TYR A 129 6.47 -5.47 -8.48
N THR A 130 7.19 -6.48 -8.95
CA THR A 130 7.87 -7.47 -8.11
C THR A 130 9.29 -7.69 -8.61
N LEU A 131 10.13 -8.28 -7.77
CA LEU A 131 11.39 -8.86 -8.22
C LEU A 131 11.12 -9.89 -9.34
N PRO A 132 12.06 -10.09 -10.28
CA PRO A 132 11.88 -10.97 -11.45
C PRO A 132 12.06 -12.45 -11.07
N GLU A 133 11.32 -12.90 -10.09
CA GLU A 133 11.34 -14.27 -9.57
C GLU A 133 10.00 -14.66 -8.97
N MET A 134 9.71 -15.94 -8.96
CA MET A 134 8.55 -16.49 -8.25
C MET A 134 8.82 -16.48 -6.75
N ASN A 135 8.10 -15.63 -6.01
CA ASN A 135 8.24 -15.43 -4.57
C ASN A 135 6.87 -15.21 -3.90
N ALA A 136 6.88 -14.82 -2.63
CA ALA A 136 5.66 -14.55 -1.87
C ALA A 136 4.81 -13.43 -2.51
N SER A 137 5.45 -12.36 -3.01
CA SER A 137 4.76 -11.23 -3.64
C SER A 137 4.06 -11.63 -4.94
N THR A 138 4.72 -12.41 -5.81
CA THR A 138 4.11 -12.89 -7.05
C THR A 138 2.91 -13.79 -6.79
N ARG A 139 2.99 -14.68 -5.79
CA ARG A 139 1.86 -15.53 -5.38
C ARG A 139 0.68 -14.72 -4.84
N VAL A 140 0.95 -13.66 -4.09
CA VAL A 140 -0.11 -12.73 -3.62
C VAL A 140 -0.84 -12.11 -4.80
N LEU A 141 -0.09 -11.59 -5.77
CA LEU A 141 -0.68 -10.95 -6.95
C LEU A 141 -1.49 -11.94 -7.79
N GLU A 142 -0.99 -13.15 -8.03
CA GLU A 142 -1.73 -14.21 -8.73
C GLU A 142 -3.04 -14.56 -8.02
N LYS A 143 -3.01 -14.74 -6.68
CA LYS A 143 -4.21 -14.99 -5.87
C LYS A 143 -5.23 -13.85 -5.91
N CYS A 144 -4.76 -12.63 -6.16
CA CYS A 144 -5.62 -11.45 -6.32
C CYS A 144 -6.11 -11.26 -7.77
N GLY A 145 -5.73 -12.15 -8.70
CA GLY A 145 -6.15 -12.11 -10.10
C GLY A 145 -5.34 -11.14 -10.97
N PHE A 146 -4.16 -10.74 -10.53
CA PHE A 146 -3.21 -10.04 -11.38
C PHE A 146 -2.55 -11.00 -12.37
N ARG A 147 -2.18 -10.47 -13.52
CA ARG A 147 -1.42 -11.20 -14.56
C ARG A 147 -0.11 -10.47 -14.82
N LYS A 148 0.97 -11.24 -14.97
CA LYS A 148 2.25 -10.69 -15.42
C LYS A 148 2.10 -10.20 -16.85
N THR A 149 2.39 -8.93 -17.10
CA THR A 149 2.27 -8.28 -18.41
C THR A 149 3.61 -7.98 -19.06
N GLY A 150 4.69 -8.01 -18.31
CA GLY A 150 6.01 -7.75 -18.87
C GLY A 150 7.13 -7.71 -17.86
N GLU A 151 8.29 -7.39 -18.38
CA GLU A 151 9.52 -7.15 -17.65
C GLU A 151 9.99 -5.74 -18.02
N ILE A 152 10.31 -4.94 -17.02
CA ILE A 152 10.81 -3.59 -17.23
C ILE A 152 12.01 -3.32 -16.33
N PHE A 153 12.76 -2.29 -16.64
CA PHE A 153 13.77 -1.75 -15.73
C PHE A 153 13.15 -0.59 -14.94
N ASP A 154 13.33 -0.62 -13.62
CA ASP A 154 12.93 0.48 -12.75
C ASP A 154 13.87 1.70 -12.89
N SER A 155 13.61 2.77 -12.12
CA SER A 155 14.41 4.00 -12.17
C SER A 155 15.87 3.81 -11.73
N GLU A 156 16.18 2.73 -11.01
CA GLU A 156 17.51 2.34 -10.56
C GLU A 156 18.18 1.30 -11.50
N ASN A 157 17.54 1.04 -12.63
CA ASN A 157 17.99 0.08 -13.65
C ASN A 157 17.99 -1.38 -13.16
N HIS A 158 17.10 -1.73 -12.23
CA HIS A 158 16.85 -3.10 -11.81
C HIS A 158 15.71 -3.70 -12.63
N LEU A 159 15.88 -4.95 -13.08
CA LEU A 159 14.82 -5.68 -13.76
C LEU A 159 13.70 -6.00 -12.75
N VAL A 160 12.47 -5.69 -13.10
CA VAL A 160 11.26 -6.01 -12.32
C VAL A 160 10.18 -6.60 -13.22
N TRP A 161 9.31 -7.41 -12.65
CA TRP A 161 8.12 -7.90 -13.32
C TRP A 161 6.95 -6.96 -13.06
N ARG A 162 6.25 -6.59 -14.14
CA ARG A 162 5.03 -5.81 -14.09
C ARG A 162 3.81 -6.75 -14.10
N TRP A 163 2.90 -6.47 -13.19
CA TRP A 163 1.64 -7.18 -13.01
C TRP A 163 0.49 -6.20 -13.17
N GLU A 164 -0.58 -6.64 -13.80
CA GLU A 164 -1.76 -5.80 -14.01
C GLU A 164 -3.05 -6.56 -13.72
N LYS A 165 -4.03 -5.79 -13.28
CA LYS A 165 -5.41 -6.22 -13.08
C LYS A 165 -6.37 -5.11 -13.47
N THR A 166 -7.40 -5.48 -14.24
CA THR A 166 -8.58 -4.62 -14.45
C THR A 166 -9.50 -4.81 -13.25
N PRO A 167 -9.75 -3.79 -12.43
CA PRO A 167 -10.67 -3.92 -11.31
C PRO A 167 -12.11 -4.15 -11.81
N PRO A 168 -12.96 -4.82 -11.03
CA PRO A 168 -14.35 -4.96 -11.38
C PRO A 168 -14.99 -3.58 -11.53
N ARG A 169 -15.87 -3.39 -12.52
CA ARG A 169 -16.60 -2.13 -12.66
C ARG A 169 -17.50 -1.96 -11.43
N SER A 170 -17.45 -0.80 -10.80
CA SER A 170 -18.42 -0.41 -9.80
C SER A 170 -19.80 -0.44 -10.47
N THR A 171 -20.64 -1.38 -10.09
CA THR A 171 -22.07 -1.35 -10.45
C THR A 171 -22.70 -0.21 -9.64
N SER A 172 -22.76 0.98 -10.24
CA SER A 172 -23.64 2.02 -9.74
C SER A 172 -25.06 1.51 -9.87
N ASN A 173 -25.62 1.03 -8.75
CA ASN A 173 -27.07 0.87 -8.68
C ASN A 173 -27.67 2.27 -8.85
N LYS A 174 -28.41 2.43 -9.97
CA LYS A 174 -29.31 3.55 -10.16
C LYS A 174 -30.43 3.52 -9.13
#